data_4144814e9aca4294c220538ebb77f2fb
#
_entry.id   4144814e9aca4294c220538ebb77f2fb
#
_cell.length_a   1.000
_cell.length_b   1.000
_cell.length_c   1.000
_cell.angle_alpha   90.00
_cell.angle_beta   90.00
_cell.angle_gamma   90.00
#
_symmetry.space_group_name_H-M   'P 1'
#
loop_
_entity.id
_entity.type
_entity.pdbx_description
1 polymer ?
#
loop_
_entity_poly.entity_id
_entity_poly.type
_entity_poly.pdbx_seq_one_letter_code
_entity_poly.pdbx_strand_id
1 'polypeptide(L)'
;MKKNEQTTPRGIRNNNPLNIRRTSTQWEGLHPVQADREFCQFIDMKYGYRAAFRLLMKYYRKYGLHNVQAIINRWAPPSDGNATNAYVKQVVNDLAKTAPGGVFIGPTSDIGYITETPMLWIMMVVSMTVVETGRNNINSTALLQGFALAVYDEVR
;
A
#
# COMPACT_ATOMS: atom_id res chain seq x y z
N MET A 1 -26.62 26.66 6.86
CA MET A 1 -25.62 25.99 5.96
C MET A 1 -25.03 24.82 6.71
N LYS A 2 -25.35 23.59 6.28
CA LYS A 2 -24.58 22.43 6.74
C LYS A 2 -23.20 22.55 6.13
N LYS A 3 -22.14 22.69 6.94
CA LYS A 3 -20.77 22.49 6.47
C LYS A 3 -20.73 21.09 5.85
N ASN A 4 -20.26 20.98 4.61
CA ASN A 4 -19.88 19.70 4.03
C ASN A 4 -18.78 19.13 4.95
N GLU A 5 -19.17 18.33 5.91
CA GLU A 5 -18.21 17.50 6.62
C GLU A 5 -17.71 16.50 5.59
N GLN A 6 -16.54 16.81 5.07
CA GLN A 6 -15.80 15.89 4.22
C GLN A 6 -15.51 14.67 5.08
N THR A 7 -16.26 13.58 4.87
CA THR A 7 -16.12 12.36 5.65
C THR A 7 -14.71 11.82 5.47
N THR A 8 -14.03 11.53 6.58
CA THR A 8 -12.71 10.92 6.57
C THR A 8 -12.75 9.60 5.79
N PRO A 9 -11.83 9.38 4.82
CA PRO A 9 -11.79 8.14 4.07
C PRO A 9 -11.75 6.89 4.97
N ARG A 10 -12.41 5.83 4.54
CA ARG A 10 -12.55 4.59 5.31
C ARG A 10 -11.19 4.01 5.72
N GLY A 11 -10.22 3.99 4.83
CA GLY A 11 -8.87 3.50 5.13
C GLY A 11 -8.17 4.31 6.22
N ILE A 12 -8.41 5.62 6.26
CA ILE A 12 -7.83 6.49 7.29
C ILE A 12 -8.53 6.26 8.63
N ARG A 13 -9.86 6.14 8.66
CA ARG A 13 -10.62 5.81 9.88
C ARG A 13 -10.20 4.48 10.50
N ASN A 14 -9.84 3.52 9.66
CA ASN A 14 -9.45 2.17 10.07
C ASN A 14 -7.94 2.03 10.40
N ASN A 15 -7.15 3.10 10.29
CA ASN A 15 -5.70 3.01 10.31
C ASN A 15 -5.15 1.96 9.33
N ASN A 16 -5.81 1.83 8.18
CA ASN A 16 -5.57 0.84 7.14
C ASN A 16 -5.50 1.54 5.77
N PRO A 17 -4.37 2.20 5.47
CA PRO A 17 -4.28 3.15 4.36
C PRO A 17 -4.40 2.51 2.97
N LEU A 18 -4.16 1.22 2.85
CA LEU A 18 -4.30 0.49 1.59
C LEU A 18 -5.54 -0.42 1.56
N ASN A 19 -6.47 -0.25 2.48
CA ASN A 19 -7.73 -0.99 2.51
C ASN A 19 -7.53 -2.53 2.45
N ILE A 20 -6.66 -3.05 3.31
CA ILE A 20 -6.44 -4.49 3.43
C ILE A 20 -7.73 -5.14 3.92
N ARG A 21 -8.22 -6.13 3.16
CA ARG A 21 -9.43 -6.87 3.49
C ARG A 21 -9.21 -7.80 4.68
N ARG A 22 -10.24 -8.00 5.46
CA ARG A 22 -10.25 -8.99 6.55
C ARG A 22 -10.09 -10.40 5.99
N THR A 23 -9.19 -11.14 6.60
CA THR A 23 -8.94 -12.56 6.34
C THR A 23 -8.66 -13.25 7.69
N SER A 24 -8.26 -14.53 7.66
CA SER A 24 -7.79 -15.22 8.87
C SER A 24 -6.43 -14.75 9.37
N THR A 25 -5.72 -13.91 8.61
CA THR A 25 -4.39 -13.42 9.01
C THR A 25 -4.48 -12.56 10.25
N GLN A 26 -3.69 -12.88 11.26
CA GLN A 26 -3.56 -12.13 12.50
C GLN A 26 -2.40 -11.13 12.37
N TRP A 27 -2.68 -10.00 11.75
CA TRP A 27 -1.69 -8.94 11.60
C TRP A 27 -1.28 -8.35 12.93
N GLU A 28 0.00 -8.00 13.07
CA GLU A 28 0.45 -7.21 14.22
C GLU A 28 -0.27 -5.86 14.28
N GLY A 29 -0.74 -5.49 15.46
CA GLY A 29 -1.41 -4.22 15.68
C GLY A 29 -2.87 -4.15 15.23
N LEU A 30 -3.51 -5.29 14.95
CA LEU A 30 -4.96 -5.31 14.74
C LEU A 30 -5.67 -4.74 15.96
N HIS A 31 -6.69 -3.91 15.72
CA HIS A 31 -7.58 -3.45 16.78
C HIS A 31 -8.33 -4.66 17.37
N PRO A 32 -8.46 -4.77 18.70
CA PRO A 32 -9.14 -5.92 19.31
C PRO A 32 -10.61 -6.04 18.92
N VAL A 33 -11.25 -4.92 18.57
CA VAL A 33 -12.61 -4.90 18.02
C VAL A 33 -12.55 -4.55 16.53
N GLN A 34 -12.90 -5.50 15.68
CA GLN A 34 -12.97 -5.32 14.23
C GLN A 34 -14.40 -4.93 13.85
N ALA A 35 -14.71 -3.62 13.93
CA ALA A 35 -16.05 -3.09 13.67
C ALA A 35 -16.37 -2.97 12.17
N ASP A 36 -15.37 -2.85 11.31
CA ASP A 36 -15.54 -2.88 9.85
C ASP A 36 -15.71 -4.33 9.37
N ARG A 37 -16.77 -4.60 8.61
CA ARG A 37 -17.06 -5.96 8.15
C ARG A 37 -16.15 -6.46 7.04
N GLU A 38 -15.56 -5.54 6.28
CA GLU A 38 -14.79 -5.89 5.06
C GLU A 38 -13.30 -5.67 5.24
N PHE A 39 -12.90 -4.61 5.94
CA PHE A 39 -11.52 -4.17 6.04
C PHE A 39 -10.97 -4.29 7.45
N CYS A 40 -9.68 -4.59 7.54
CA CYS A 40 -8.96 -4.60 8.81
C CYS A 40 -8.97 -3.21 9.45
N GLN A 41 -9.07 -3.19 10.78
CA GLN A 41 -8.83 -1.99 11.60
C GLN A 41 -7.57 -2.22 12.44
N PHE A 42 -6.68 -1.24 12.43
CA PHE A 42 -5.44 -1.28 13.21
C PHE A 42 -5.50 -0.26 14.36
N ILE A 43 -4.72 -0.51 15.41
CA ILE A 43 -4.63 0.39 16.58
C ILE A 43 -3.85 1.66 16.29
N ASP A 44 -2.99 1.64 15.25
CA ASP A 44 -2.18 2.76 14.82
C ASP A 44 -1.88 2.62 13.31
N MET A 45 -1.75 3.74 12.63
CA MET A 45 -1.49 3.79 11.19
C MET A 45 -0.20 3.06 10.78
N LYS A 46 0.84 3.08 11.63
CA LYS A 46 2.10 2.35 11.36
C LYS A 46 1.89 0.85 11.16
N TYR A 47 0.95 0.24 11.87
CA TYR A 47 0.64 -1.18 11.71
C TYR A 47 -0.14 -1.45 10.43
N GLY A 48 -0.99 -0.53 10.01
CA GLY A 48 -1.64 -0.59 8.70
C GLY A 48 -0.61 -0.54 7.56
N TYR A 49 0.36 0.35 7.65
CA TYR A 49 1.47 0.40 6.68
C TYR A 49 2.38 -0.83 6.76
N ARG A 50 2.71 -1.29 7.96
CA ARG A 50 3.47 -2.54 8.13
C ARG A 50 2.80 -3.70 7.40
N ALA A 51 1.51 -3.90 7.64
CA ALA A 51 0.75 -4.96 6.99
C ALA A 51 0.75 -4.82 5.46
N ALA A 52 0.61 -3.60 4.95
CA ALA A 52 0.67 -3.31 3.51
C ALA A 52 2.01 -3.73 2.91
N PHE A 53 3.13 -3.30 3.50
CA PHE A 53 4.46 -3.71 3.03
C PHE A 53 4.66 -5.22 3.10
N ARG A 54 4.28 -5.86 4.20
CA ARG A 54 4.39 -7.32 4.36
C ARG A 54 3.59 -8.08 3.30
N LEU A 55 2.39 -7.63 3.00
CA LEU A 55 1.54 -8.26 1.98
C LEU A 55 2.13 -8.09 0.58
N LEU A 56 2.63 -6.91 0.25
CA LEU A 56 3.32 -6.65 -1.04
C LEU A 56 4.62 -7.46 -1.15
N MET A 57 5.37 -7.61 -0.06
CA MET A 57 6.56 -8.47 -0.01
C MET A 57 6.19 -9.93 -0.31
N LYS A 58 5.08 -10.40 0.23
CA LYS A 58 4.55 -11.74 -0.07
C LYS A 58 4.17 -11.89 -1.54
N TYR A 59 3.55 -10.87 -2.14
CA TYR A 59 3.24 -10.87 -3.57
C TYR A 59 4.50 -11.04 -4.40
N TYR A 60 5.54 -10.31 -4.07
CA TYR A 60 6.80 -10.37 -4.79
C TYR A 60 7.49 -11.73 -4.65
N ARG A 61 7.72 -12.19 -3.41
CA ARG A 61 8.51 -13.41 -3.12
C ARG A 61 7.73 -14.69 -3.34
N LYS A 62 6.51 -14.77 -2.84
CA LYS A 62 5.74 -16.02 -2.86
C LYS A 62 4.98 -16.22 -4.16
N TYR A 63 4.42 -15.14 -4.70
CA TYR A 63 3.57 -15.23 -5.89
C TYR A 63 4.28 -14.80 -7.18
N GLY A 64 5.53 -14.39 -7.11
CA GLY A 64 6.31 -13.99 -8.28
C GLY A 64 5.79 -12.73 -9.00
N LEU A 65 5.12 -11.84 -8.29
CA LEU A 65 4.58 -10.60 -8.85
C LEU A 65 5.63 -9.49 -8.72
N HIS A 66 6.47 -9.33 -9.75
CA HIS A 66 7.67 -8.51 -9.68
C HIS A 66 7.54 -7.12 -10.31
N ASN A 67 6.40 -6.80 -10.85
CA ASN A 67 6.15 -5.52 -11.52
C ASN A 67 4.84 -4.89 -11.07
N VAL A 68 4.70 -3.59 -11.33
CA VAL A 68 3.52 -2.82 -10.89
C VAL A 68 2.23 -3.39 -11.45
N GLN A 69 2.21 -3.74 -12.74
CA GLN A 69 1.01 -4.28 -13.38
C GLN A 69 0.51 -5.55 -12.69
N ALA A 70 1.40 -6.50 -12.42
CA ALA A 70 1.06 -7.75 -11.77
C ALA A 70 0.61 -7.53 -10.31
N ILE A 71 1.31 -6.67 -9.57
CA ILE A 71 0.99 -6.34 -8.19
C ILE A 71 -0.39 -5.69 -8.09
N ILE A 72 -0.65 -4.64 -8.87
CA ILE A 72 -1.91 -3.90 -8.79
C ILE A 72 -3.10 -4.73 -9.32
N ASN A 73 -2.91 -5.55 -10.34
CA ASN A 73 -3.97 -6.45 -10.80
C ASN A 73 -4.40 -7.47 -9.73
N ARG A 74 -3.50 -7.87 -8.85
CA ARG A 74 -3.85 -8.70 -7.70
C ARG A 74 -4.44 -7.88 -6.56
N TRP A 75 -3.89 -6.69 -6.28
CA TRP A 75 -4.35 -5.82 -5.20
C TRP A 75 -5.74 -5.28 -5.43
N ALA A 76 -6.01 -4.80 -6.62
CA ALA A 76 -7.26 -4.14 -7.03
C ALA A 76 -7.74 -4.68 -8.39
N PRO A 77 -8.21 -5.94 -8.44
CA PRO A 77 -8.60 -6.57 -9.69
C PRO A 77 -9.82 -5.88 -10.33
N PRO A 78 -9.91 -5.84 -11.68
CA PRO A 78 -11.06 -5.25 -12.38
C PRO A 78 -12.40 -5.90 -12.03
N SER A 79 -12.38 -7.19 -11.70
CA SER A 79 -13.57 -7.95 -11.28
C SER A 79 -14.24 -7.41 -10.03
N ASP A 80 -13.52 -6.66 -9.18
CA ASP A 80 -14.05 -6.02 -7.98
C ASP A 80 -14.53 -4.57 -8.24
N GLY A 81 -14.69 -4.18 -9.50
CA GLY A 81 -15.14 -2.85 -9.91
C GLY A 81 -14.06 -1.76 -9.84
N ASN A 82 -12.79 -2.14 -9.76
CA ASN A 82 -11.68 -1.19 -9.72
C ASN A 82 -11.31 -0.66 -11.11
N ALA A 83 -10.88 0.60 -11.20
CA ALA A 83 -10.24 1.19 -12.35
C ALA A 83 -8.74 0.78 -12.39
N THR A 84 -8.48 -0.52 -12.58
CA THR A 84 -7.16 -1.13 -12.40
C THR A 84 -6.10 -0.54 -13.33
N ASN A 85 -6.43 -0.30 -14.60
CA ASN A 85 -5.47 0.28 -15.55
C ASN A 85 -5.06 1.70 -15.17
N ALA A 86 -6.01 2.52 -14.71
CA ALA A 86 -5.73 3.86 -14.20
C ALA A 86 -4.86 3.82 -12.94
N TYR A 87 -5.11 2.87 -12.07
CA TYR A 87 -4.31 2.62 -10.87
C TYR A 87 -2.86 2.26 -11.22
N VAL A 88 -2.66 1.31 -12.12
CA VAL A 88 -1.32 0.93 -12.64
C VAL A 88 -0.60 2.13 -13.20
N LYS A 89 -1.26 2.91 -14.05
CA LYS A 89 -0.68 4.10 -14.68
C LYS A 89 -0.24 5.14 -13.66
N GLN A 90 -1.05 5.40 -12.64
CA GLN A 90 -0.72 6.35 -11.58
C GLN A 90 0.53 5.90 -10.81
N VAL A 91 0.60 4.64 -10.41
CA VAL A 91 1.75 4.09 -9.67
C VAL A 91 3.01 4.12 -10.53
N VAL A 92 2.94 3.70 -11.78
CA VAL A 92 4.09 3.75 -12.71
C VAL A 92 4.60 5.17 -12.89
N ASN A 93 3.72 6.14 -13.08
CA ASN A 93 4.11 7.54 -13.22
C ASN A 93 4.83 8.07 -11.97
N ASP A 94 4.32 7.71 -10.79
CA ASP A 94 4.92 8.16 -9.53
C ASP A 94 6.29 7.49 -9.29
N LEU A 95 6.43 6.21 -9.61
CA LEU A 95 7.72 5.51 -9.52
C LEU A 95 8.75 6.06 -10.51
N ALA A 96 8.33 6.39 -11.73
CA ALA A 96 9.22 6.96 -12.75
C ALA A 96 9.84 8.28 -12.32
N LYS A 97 9.09 9.10 -11.57
CA LYS A 97 9.61 10.36 -10.99
C LYS A 97 10.64 10.14 -9.88
N THR A 98 10.59 8.99 -9.21
CA THR A 98 11.46 8.65 -8.08
C THR A 98 12.73 7.93 -8.55
N ALA A 99 12.67 7.23 -9.67
CA ALA A 99 13.77 6.44 -10.19
C ALA A 99 14.98 7.34 -10.50
N PRO A 100 16.20 6.97 -10.06
CA PRO A 100 17.38 7.78 -10.27
C PRO A 100 17.83 7.76 -11.73
N GLY A 101 18.35 8.91 -12.21
CA GLY A 101 19.26 8.99 -13.34
C GLY A 101 18.78 8.39 -14.68
N GLY A 102 17.50 8.56 -15.05
CA GLY A 102 17.01 8.11 -16.35
C GLY A 102 16.70 6.62 -16.44
N VAL A 103 16.65 5.93 -15.31
CA VAL A 103 16.18 4.53 -15.27
C VAL A 103 14.70 4.50 -15.65
N PHE A 104 14.38 3.72 -16.66
CA PHE A 104 13.00 3.54 -17.12
C PHE A 104 12.26 2.56 -16.20
N ILE A 105 11.13 3.01 -15.65
CA ILE A 105 10.18 2.16 -14.93
C ILE A 105 8.86 2.15 -15.71
N GLY A 106 8.55 1.01 -16.28
CA GLY A 106 7.27 0.76 -16.94
C GLY A 106 6.40 -0.22 -16.16
N PRO A 107 5.18 -0.51 -16.66
CA PRO A 107 4.24 -1.40 -15.98
C PRO A 107 4.78 -2.81 -15.74
N THR A 108 5.64 -3.29 -16.63
CA THR A 108 6.20 -4.66 -16.59
C THR A 108 7.67 -4.71 -16.15
N SER A 109 8.27 -3.57 -15.78
CA SER A 109 9.63 -3.55 -15.24
C SER A 109 9.67 -4.21 -13.86
N ASP A 110 10.67 -5.09 -13.64
CA ASP A 110 10.94 -5.61 -12.30
C ASP A 110 11.32 -4.47 -11.38
N ILE A 111 10.61 -4.31 -10.27
CA ILE A 111 10.87 -3.23 -9.30
C ILE A 111 12.00 -3.57 -8.32
N GLY A 112 12.54 -4.78 -8.36
CA GLY A 112 13.47 -5.27 -7.35
C GLY A 112 12.80 -5.61 -6.03
N TYR A 113 13.47 -6.38 -5.17
CA TYR A 113 12.92 -6.67 -3.86
C TYR A 113 13.11 -5.47 -2.91
N ILE A 114 12.28 -5.39 -1.90
CA ILE A 114 12.21 -4.25 -0.96
C ILE A 114 13.56 -3.87 -0.33
N THR A 115 14.42 -4.86 -0.06
CA THR A 115 15.77 -4.64 0.50
C THR A 115 16.76 -4.10 -0.53
N GLU A 116 16.51 -4.31 -1.82
CA GLU A 116 17.37 -3.84 -2.93
C GLU A 116 16.96 -2.45 -3.41
N THR A 117 15.65 -2.18 -3.43
CA THR A 117 15.07 -0.95 -3.97
C THR A 117 14.07 -0.31 -3.00
N PRO A 118 14.48 0.00 -1.76
CA PRO A 118 13.56 0.46 -0.72
C PRO A 118 12.77 1.72 -1.10
N MET A 119 13.37 2.66 -1.81
CA MET A 119 12.72 3.90 -2.21
C MET A 119 11.59 3.66 -3.22
N LEU A 120 11.72 2.70 -4.12
CA LEU A 120 10.64 2.34 -5.04
C LEU A 120 9.44 1.76 -4.27
N TRP A 121 9.68 0.94 -3.27
CA TRP A 121 8.62 0.36 -2.44
C TRP A 121 7.92 1.41 -1.58
N ILE A 122 8.68 2.31 -0.98
CA ILE A 122 8.11 3.43 -0.21
C ILE A 122 7.23 4.29 -1.12
N MET A 123 7.73 4.66 -2.30
CA MET A 123 6.97 5.48 -3.24
C MET A 123 5.76 4.74 -3.80
N MET A 124 5.87 3.43 -4.04
CA MET A 124 4.73 2.61 -4.45
C MET A 124 3.60 2.67 -3.42
N VAL A 125 3.92 2.50 -2.14
CA VAL A 125 2.92 2.56 -1.07
C VAL A 125 2.37 3.97 -0.88
N VAL A 126 3.16 5.02 -1.05
CA VAL A 126 2.67 6.41 -1.10
C VAL A 126 1.66 6.58 -2.22
N SER A 127 2.01 6.17 -3.43
CA SER A 127 1.13 6.25 -4.60
C SER A 127 -0.18 5.47 -4.39
N MET A 128 -0.09 4.26 -3.86
CA MET A 128 -1.25 3.43 -3.53
C MET A 128 -2.13 4.11 -2.47
N THR A 129 -1.54 4.72 -1.45
CA THR A 129 -2.29 5.47 -0.43
C THR A 129 -3.08 6.63 -1.05
N VAL A 130 -2.48 7.34 -2.00
CA VAL A 130 -3.15 8.43 -2.71
C VAL A 130 -4.36 7.90 -3.50
N VAL A 131 -4.21 6.79 -4.20
CA VAL A 131 -5.32 6.17 -4.94
C VAL A 131 -6.43 5.72 -4.00
N GLU A 132 -6.08 5.10 -2.88
CA GLU A 132 -7.04 4.51 -1.94
C GLU A 132 -7.75 5.56 -1.07
N THR A 133 -7.06 6.63 -0.67
CA THR A 133 -7.56 7.55 0.36
C THR A 133 -7.53 9.02 -0.01
N GLY A 134 -6.82 9.41 -1.05
CA GLY A 134 -6.63 10.80 -1.47
C GLY A 134 -5.29 11.42 -1.03
N ARG A 135 -4.92 12.53 -1.69
CA ARG A 135 -3.58 13.14 -1.59
C ARG A 135 -3.20 13.65 -0.19
N ASN A 136 -4.17 14.16 0.55
CA ASN A 136 -3.91 14.83 1.83
C ASN A 136 -3.87 13.88 3.03
N ASN A 137 -3.86 12.56 2.78
CA ASN A 137 -3.98 11.54 3.82
C ASN A 137 -2.67 10.76 4.05
N ILE A 138 -1.54 11.27 3.57
CA ILE A 138 -0.24 10.65 3.80
C ILE A 138 0.27 11.03 5.18
N ASN A 139 0.46 10.02 6.03
CA ASN A 139 1.17 10.15 7.30
C ASN A 139 2.60 9.60 7.11
N SER A 140 3.53 10.48 6.81
CA SER A 140 4.92 10.10 6.49
C SER A 140 5.62 9.39 7.65
N THR A 141 5.38 9.82 8.88
CA THR A 141 5.97 9.18 10.08
C THR A 141 5.47 7.75 10.22
N ALA A 142 4.17 7.52 10.14
CA ALA A 142 3.58 6.18 10.22
C ALA A 142 4.03 5.29 9.05
N LEU A 143 4.13 5.86 7.85
CA LEU A 143 4.62 5.16 6.66
C LEU A 143 6.05 4.63 6.87
N LEU A 144 6.97 5.48 7.33
CA LEU A 144 8.36 5.08 7.56
C LEU A 144 8.51 4.12 8.74
N GLN A 145 7.73 4.30 9.80
CA GLN A 145 7.67 3.34 10.91
C GLN A 145 7.15 1.98 10.44
N GLY A 146 6.10 1.95 9.66
CA GLY A 146 5.54 0.74 9.08
C GLY A 146 6.53 0.02 8.15
N PHE A 147 7.24 0.78 7.32
CA PHE A 147 8.33 0.25 6.49
C PHE A 147 9.42 -0.40 7.35
N ALA A 148 9.93 0.31 8.35
CA ALA A 148 10.98 -0.20 9.23
C ALA A 148 10.54 -1.49 9.96
N LEU A 149 9.32 -1.52 10.49
CA LEU A 149 8.77 -2.71 11.13
C LEU A 149 8.62 -3.88 10.14
N ALA A 150 8.19 -3.62 8.92
CA ALA A 150 7.98 -4.65 7.90
C ALA A 150 9.29 -5.31 7.47
N VAL A 151 10.38 -4.55 7.34
CA VAL A 151 11.68 -5.06 6.87
C VAL A 151 12.59 -5.54 7.98
N TYR A 152 12.24 -5.32 9.23
CA TYR A 152 13.10 -5.64 10.37
C TYR A 152 13.58 -7.09 10.37
N ASP A 153 12.68 -8.03 10.09
CA ASP A 153 13.02 -9.45 10.05
C ASP A 153 13.82 -9.86 8.79
N GLU A 154 13.82 -9.02 7.76
CA GLU A 154 14.54 -9.30 6.51
C GLU A 154 16.03 -8.92 6.58
N VAL A 155 16.41 -8.05 7.49
CA VAL A 155 17.78 -7.50 7.60
C VAL A 155 18.53 -7.99 8.84
N ARG A 156 17.91 -8.84 9.63
CA ARG A 156 18.54 -9.48 10.81
C ARG A 156 19.50 -10.56 10.40
#